data_88fcab42365bddeb9aef0dde91a10a79
#
_entry.id   88fcab42365bddeb9aef0dde91a10a79
#
_cell.length_a   1.000
_cell.length_b   1.000
_cell.length_c   1.000
_cell.angle_alpha   90.00
_cell.angle_beta   90.00
_cell.angle_gamma   90.00
#
_symmetry.space_group_name_H-M   'P 1'
#
loop_
_entity.id
_entity.type
_entity.pdbx_description
1 polymer ?
#
loop_
_entity_poly.entity_id
_entity_poly.type
_entity_poly.pdbx_seq_one_letter_code
_entity_poly.pdbx_strand_id
1 'polypeptide(L)'
;MMVLFRMKYVVLTFILLLTGIQQLSAGPPFNTDDPEPVEFKHWEYYIATINTFRPDISTGTSPHFELNYGLVPNVQVHLILPVDYDYSSQHGFNFGYAYTEVGLKYRFVQETENVPQIGTFPIVEIPTIRNTEFGNGQTQLFIPVWAQKSWGKLTTYGGAGYWINPGINNNNWLFTGWEVQYDFTPVITLGGELYYHTPDVVGSESTVAFNLGGSINAGKKFHIIFSAGHSLVNKPFTTTYVGLLWTI
;
A
#
# COMPACT_ATOMS: atom_id res chain seq x y z
N MET A 1 27.66 42.66 -20.36
CA MET A 1 28.07 41.95 -19.14
C MET A 1 26.92 41.75 -18.14
N MET A 2 25.94 42.62 -18.06
CA MET A 2 24.80 42.55 -17.12
C MET A 2 23.73 41.50 -17.46
N VAL A 3 23.53 41.15 -18.73
CA VAL A 3 22.54 40.17 -19.20
C VAL A 3 22.97 38.73 -18.88
N LEU A 4 24.26 38.42 -19.00
CA LEU A 4 24.82 37.10 -18.67
C LEU A 4 24.75 36.77 -17.16
N PHE A 5 24.80 37.80 -16.29
CA PHE A 5 24.71 37.62 -14.84
C PHE A 5 23.27 37.27 -14.42
N ARG A 6 22.23 37.89 -15.03
CA ARG A 6 20.83 37.58 -14.78
C ARG A 6 20.43 36.18 -15.24
N MET A 7 20.98 35.71 -16.35
CA MET A 7 20.72 34.34 -16.83
C MET A 7 21.28 33.26 -15.90
N LYS A 8 22.43 33.46 -15.28
CA LYS A 8 23.01 32.53 -14.32
C LYS A 8 22.13 32.36 -13.05
N TYR A 9 21.53 33.42 -12.56
CA TYR A 9 20.64 33.35 -11.40
C TYR A 9 19.29 32.71 -11.72
N VAL A 10 18.74 32.94 -12.92
CA VAL A 10 17.51 32.30 -13.36
C VAL A 10 17.71 30.78 -13.54
N VAL A 11 18.84 30.35 -14.11
CA VAL A 11 19.18 28.92 -14.24
C VAL A 11 19.47 28.32 -12.88
N LEU A 12 20.15 29.01 -11.98
CA LEU A 12 20.44 28.52 -10.62
C LEU A 12 19.16 28.45 -9.77
N THR A 13 18.24 29.40 -9.92
CA THR A 13 16.94 29.39 -9.23
C THR A 13 16.03 28.28 -9.80
N PHE A 14 16.11 27.99 -11.10
CA PHE A 14 15.38 26.89 -11.73
C PHE A 14 15.94 25.52 -11.30
N ILE A 15 17.26 25.41 -11.12
CA ILE A 15 17.91 24.17 -10.62
C ILE A 15 17.59 23.95 -9.12
N LEU A 16 17.50 25.03 -8.32
CA LEU A 16 17.12 24.93 -6.90
C LEU A 16 15.62 24.63 -6.66
N LEU A 17 14.77 24.87 -7.67
CA LEU A 17 13.36 24.49 -7.61
C LEU A 17 13.10 23.01 -7.98
N LEU A 18 14.12 22.30 -8.48
CA LEU A 18 14.03 20.88 -8.84
C LEU A 18 14.46 19.90 -7.73
N THR A 19 14.89 20.40 -6.57
CA THR A 19 15.39 19.55 -5.48
C THR A 19 14.35 19.22 -4.41
N GLY A 20 13.10 19.38 -4.70
CA GLY A 20 11.99 19.00 -3.82
C GLY A 20 11.08 17.96 -4.46
N ILE A 21 11.62 16.86 -5.00
CA ILE A 21 10.82 15.67 -5.33
C ILE A 21 10.58 14.98 -4.00
N GLN A 22 9.40 15.18 -3.41
CA GLN A 22 8.92 14.28 -2.38
C GLN A 22 8.77 12.92 -3.06
N GLN A 23 9.61 11.97 -2.68
CA GLN A 23 9.40 10.58 -3.04
C GLN A 23 8.05 10.18 -2.43
N LEU A 24 7.14 9.66 -3.24
CA LEU A 24 6.01 8.94 -2.69
C LEU A 24 6.57 7.77 -1.90
N SER A 25 6.17 7.69 -0.65
CA SER A 25 6.37 6.50 0.16
C SER A 25 5.72 5.32 -0.54
N ALA A 26 6.35 4.18 -0.52
CA ALA A 26 5.76 2.94 -0.99
C ALA A 26 4.64 2.51 -0.02
N GLY A 27 3.71 1.72 -0.49
CA GLY A 27 2.46 1.34 0.17
C GLY A 27 1.39 1.18 -0.91
N PRO A 28 0.14 1.58 -0.68
CA PRO A 28 -0.85 1.58 -1.76
C PRO A 28 -0.30 2.24 -3.05
N PRO A 29 -0.54 1.67 -4.23
CA PRO A 29 -1.65 0.77 -4.58
C PRO A 29 -1.29 -0.73 -4.64
N PHE A 30 -0.20 -1.17 -4.02
CA PHE A 30 0.26 -2.56 -4.01
C PHE A 30 -0.07 -3.26 -2.69
N ASN A 31 -0.02 -4.60 -2.68
CA ASN A 31 -0.18 -5.40 -1.45
C ASN A 31 1.15 -5.53 -0.68
N THR A 32 2.27 -5.47 -1.42
CA THR A 32 3.59 -5.41 -0.83
C THR A 32 3.81 -4.03 -0.26
N ASP A 33 4.25 -3.97 0.98
CA ASP A 33 4.51 -2.70 1.66
C ASP A 33 6.02 -2.44 1.78
N ASP A 34 6.37 -1.27 2.22
CA ASP A 34 7.72 -0.75 2.39
C ASP A 34 8.01 -0.43 3.87
N PRO A 35 9.29 -0.24 4.22
CA PRO A 35 9.69 0.14 5.57
C PRO A 35 9.68 1.66 5.82
N GLU A 36 9.30 2.51 4.85
CA GLU A 36 9.43 3.96 4.96
C GLU A 36 8.21 4.59 5.65
N PRO A 37 8.34 5.16 6.86
CA PRO A 37 7.24 5.83 7.52
C PRO A 37 7.01 7.21 6.93
N VAL A 38 5.77 7.71 7.04
CA VAL A 38 5.44 9.12 6.84
C VAL A 38 6.39 10.00 7.66
N GLU A 39 6.85 11.11 7.08
CA GLU A 39 7.75 12.05 7.74
C GLU A 39 7.17 12.57 9.06
N PHE A 40 8.06 12.83 10.02
CA PHE A 40 7.67 13.32 11.34
C PHE A 40 6.79 14.58 11.27
N LYS A 41 5.62 14.54 11.92
CA LYS A 41 4.57 15.57 11.95
C LYS A 41 3.84 15.80 10.62
N HIS A 42 4.00 14.93 9.63
CA HIS A 42 3.22 14.96 8.41
C HIS A 42 2.09 13.94 8.45
N TRP A 43 1.09 14.17 7.60
CA TRP A 43 -0.07 13.32 7.42
C TRP A 43 -0.18 12.85 5.98
N GLU A 44 -0.68 11.65 5.83
CA GLU A 44 -1.18 11.11 4.57
C GLU A 44 -2.61 10.64 4.75
N TYR A 45 -3.48 11.05 3.82
CA TYR A 45 -4.89 10.69 3.78
C TYR A 45 -5.18 10.00 2.47
N TYR A 46 -5.75 8.80 2.54
CA TYR A 46 -6.15 8.05 1.36
C TYR A 46 -7.67 7.89 1.34
N ILE A 47 -8.26 8.06 0.15
CA ILE A 47 -9.62 7.64 -0.16
C ILE A 47 -9.51 6.77 -1.39
N ALA A 48 -9.87 5.49 -1.27
CA ALA A 48 -9.69 4.54 -2.35
C ALA A 48 -10.91 3.63 -2.55
N THR A 49 -10.88 2.92 -3.66
CA THR A 49 -11.70 1.74 -3.93
C THR A 49 -10.77 0.60 -4.32
N ILE A 50 -10.98 -0.54 -3.68
CA ILE A 50 -10.24 -1.78 -3.88
C ILE A 50 -11.25 -2.84 -4.30
N ASN A 51 -11.01 -3.53 -5.41
CA ASN A 51 -11.95 -4.52 -5.91
C ASN A 51 -11.24 -5.82 -6.23
N THR A 52 -11.92 -6.93 -6.00
CA THR A 52 -11.51 -8.28 -6.42
C THR A 52 -12.67 -8.92 -7.16
N PHE A 53 -12.45 -9.21 -8.44
CA PHE A 53 -13.41 -9.85 -9.32
C PHE A 53 -13.09 -11.33 -9.47
N ARG A 54 -14.03 -12.20 -9.11
CA ARG A 54 -13.99 -13.64 -9.31
C ARG A 54 -15.17 -14.06 -10.19
N PRO A 55 -15.17 -15.26 -10.79
CA PRO A 55 -16.26 -15.69 -11.68
C PRO A 55 -17.65 -15.59 -11.05
N ASP A 56 -17.79 -15.90 -9.77
CA ASP A 56 -19.09 -16.01 -9.12
C ASP A 56 -19.41 -14.86 -8.15
N ILE A 57 -18.40 -14.10 -7.74
CA ILE A 57 -18.54 -13.05 -6.76
C ILE A 57 -17.51 -11.93 -6.98
N SER A 58 -17.94 -10.70 -6.83
CA SER A 58 -17.07 -9.53 -6.73
C SER A 58 -17.08 -9.05 -5.29
N THR A 59 -15.91 -8.79 -4.75
CA THR A 59 -15.74 -8.25 -3.38
C THR A 59 -14.85 -7.02 -3.42
N GLY A 60 -14.94 -6.17 -2.42
CA GLY A 60 -14.05 -5.02 -2.32
C GLY A 60 -14.31 -4.14 -1.13
N THR A 61 -13.51 -3.08 -1.04
CA THR A 61 -13.64 -2.02 -0.04
C THR A 61 -13.87 -0.69 -0.75
N SER A 62 -14.99 -0.06 -0.52
CA SER A 62 -15.33 1.24 -1.11
C SER A 62 -16.41 1.96 -0.29
N PRO A 63 -16.10 3.11 0.35
CA PRO A 63 -14.79 3.74 0.44
C PRO A 63 -13.83 3.02 1.39
N HIS A 64 -12.54 3.07 1.04
CA HIS A 64 -11.41 2.74 1.88
C HIS A 64 -10.81 4.06 2.36
N PHE A 65 -10.96 4.37 3.65
CA PHE A 65 -10.34 5.53 4.27
C PHE A 65 -9.12 5.10 5.05
N GLU A 66 -7.97 5.67 4.70
CA GLU A 66 -6.70 5.41 5.38
C GLU A 66 -6.08 6.71 5.85
N LEU A 67 -5.51 6.69 7.05
CA LEU A 67 -4.89 7.83 7.73
C LEU A 67 -3.54 7.39 8.28
N ASN A 68 -2.48 8.07 7.86
CA ASN A 68 -1.13 7.84 8.32
C ASN A 68 -0.56 9.12 8.95
N TYR A 69 0.15 8.99 10.06
CA TYR A 69 0.78 10.12 10.74
C TYR A 69 2.18 9.78 11.23
N GLY A 70 3.15 10.59 10.85
CA GLY A 70 4.51 10.54 11.35
C GLY A 70 4.61 10.98 12.80
N LEU A 71 4.48 10.03 13.75
CA LEU A 71 4.35 10.30 15.18
C LEU A 71 5.67 10.80 15.82
N VAL A 72 6.75 10.10 15.52
CA VAL A 72 8.13 10.46 15.88
C VAL A 72 9.05 10.07 14.71
N PRO A 73 10.32 10.54 14.65
CA PRO A 73 11.22 10.11 13.59
C PRO A 73 11.28 8.59 13.45
N ASN A 74 11.12 8.09 12.22
CA ASN A 74 11.08 6.69 11.86
C ASN A 74 9.89 5.88 12.37
N VAL A 75 8.84 6.53 12.89
CA VAL A 75 7.62 5.85 13.36
C VAL A 75 6.37 6.54 12.81
N GLN A 76 5.52 5.74 12.19
CA GLN A 76 4.20 6.12 11.70
C GLN A 76 3.12 5.35 12.46
N VAL A 77 2.04 6.02 12.82
CA VAL A 77 0.78 5.38 13.20
C VAL A 77 -0.15 5.36 12.00
N HIS A 78 -0.97 4.32 11.95
CA HIS A 78 -1.82 3.98 10.81
C HIS A 78 -3.22 3.59 11.28
N LEU A 79 -4.24 4.02 10.53
CA LEU A 79 -5.64 3.70 10.76
C LEU A 79 -6.37 3.53 9.43
N ILE A 80 -7.07 2.40 9.25
CA ILE A 80 -8.02 2.20 8.15
C ILE A 80 -9.43 2.06 8.70
N LEU A 81 -10.38 2.71 8.03
CA LEU A 81 -11.83 2.63 8.25
C LEU A 81 -12.49 2.17 6.95
N PRO A 82 -12.69 0.86 6.75
CA PRO A 82 -13.18 0.30 5.50
C PRO A 82 -14.71 0.14 5.49
N VAL A 83 -15.30 0.38 4.33
CA VAL A 83 -16.66 -0.10 4.01
C VAL A 83 -16.53 -1.17 2.95
N ASP A 84 -16.72 -2.41 3.35
CA ASP A 84 -16.64 -3.54 2.45
C ASP A 84 -17.94 -3.81 1.74
N TYR A 85 -17.86 -4.42 0.58
CA TYR A 85 -18.99 -4.89 -0.19
C TYR A 85 -18.72 -6.23 -0.82
N ASP A 86 -19.79 -6.94 -1.11
CA ASP A 86 -19.81 -8.07 -2.03
C ASP A 86 -20.99 -7.97 -2.99
N TYR A 87 -20.86 -8.58 -4.15
CA TYR A 87 -21.89 -8.73 -5.14
C TYR A 87 -21.84 -10.09 -5.79
N SER A 88 -22.97 -10.78 -5.83
CA SER A 88 -23.15 -11.97 -6.66
C SER A 88 -24.53 -11.94 -7.34
N SER A 89 -24.67 -12.70 -8.42
CA SER A 89 -25.96 -12.85 -9.11
C SER A 89 -27.00 -13.59 -8.27
N GLN A 90 -26.59 -14.30 -7.22
CA GLN A 90 -27.48 -15.11 -6.38
C GLN A 90 -28.11 -14.29 -5.25
N HIS A 91 -27.37 -13.39 -4.60
CA HIS A 91 -27.85 -12.62 -3.44
C HIS A 91 -27.85 -11.10 -3.65
N GLY A 92 -27.38 -10.61 -4.81
CA GLY A 92 -27.32 -9.17 -5.09
C GLY A 92 -26.15 -8.48 -4.43
N PHE A 93 -26.32 -7.22 -4.09
CA PHE A 93 -25.29 -6.35 -3.50
C PHE A 93 -25.48 -6.20 -1.99
N ASN A 94 -24.43 -6.52 -1.24
CA ASN A 94 -24.31 -6.26 0.20
C ASN A 94 -23.19 -5.27 0.46
N PHE A 95 -23.28 -4.50 1.53
CA PHE A 95 -22.20 -3.66 2.02
C PHE A 95 -22.31 -3.47 3.53
N GLY A 96 -21.18 -3.24 4.16
CA GLY A 96 -21.13 -2.99 5.60
C GLY A 96 -19.76 -2.51 6.04
N TYR A 97 -19.69 -1.99 7.25
CA TYR A 97 -18.43 -1.65 7.88
C TYR A 97 -17.69 -2.94 8.24
N ALA A 98 -16.41 -3.02 7.87
CA ALA A 98 -15.60 -4.22 8.08
C ALA A 98 -14.66 -4.08 9.30
N TYR A 99 -13.43 -4.57 9.16
CA TYR A 99 -12.43 -4.49 10.21
C TYR A 99 -11.79 -3.10 10.27
N THR A 100 -11.77 -2.49 11.45
CA THR A 100 -10.87 -1.35 11.67
C THR A 100 -9.45 -1.88 11.75
N GLU A 101 -8.58 -1.35 10.90
CA GLU A 101 -7.16 -1.67 10.93
C GLU A 101 -6.40 -0.58 11.68
N VAL A 102 -5.52 -1.00 12.60
CA VAL A 102 -4.60 -0.12 13.32
C VAL A 102 -3.19 -0.67 13.16
N GLY A 103 -2.26 0.18 12.78
CA GLY A 103 -0.88 -0.24 12.54
C GLY A 103 0.16 0.73 13.10
N LEU A 104 1.37 0.22 13.21
CA LEU A 104 2.54 1.01 13.60
C LEU A 104 3.72 0.62 12.71
N LYS A 105 4.09 1.51 11.79
CA LYS A 105 5.28 1.32 10.94
C LYS A 105 6.50 1.87 11.65
N TYR A 106 7.57 1.06 11.74
CA TYR A 106 8.83 1.45 12.37
C TYR A 106 10.02 1.06 11.51
N ARG A 107 10.74 2.05 11.02
CA ARG A 107 12.00 1.87 10.30
C ARG A 107 13.16 1.83 11.28
N PHE A 108 13.76 0.66 11.48
CA PHE A 108 14.90 0.47 12.41
C PHE A 108 16.27 0.49 11.72
N VAL A 109 16.33 0.34 10.38
CA VAL A 109 17.53 0.58 9.58
C VAL A 109 17.22 1.64 8.53
N GLN A 110 17.98 2.73 8.52
CA GLN A 110 17.88 3.76 7.48
C GLN A 110 18.68 3.36 6.24
N GLU A 111 18.21 3.78 5.07
CA GLU A 111 18.93 3.57 3.83
C GLU A 111 20.25 4.37 3.83
N THR A 112 21.31 3.70 3.35
CA THR A 112 22.59 4.32 3.02
C THR A 112 23.00 3.92 1.60
N GLU A 113 24.12 4.40 1.09
CA GLU A 113 24.62 4.00 -0.22
C GLU A 113 24.66 2.48 -0.40
N ASN A 114 25.10 1.73 0.62
CA ASN A 114 25.36 0.30 0.56
C ASN A 114 24.37 -0.56 1.36
N VAL A 115 23.48 0.04 2.14
CA VAL A 115 22.55 -0.67 3.03
C VAL A 115 21.12 -0.30 2.68
N PRO A 116 20.21 -1.28 2.47
CA PRO A 116 18.79 -0.99 2.31
C PRO A 116 18.19 -0.45 3.62
N GLN A 117 17.11 0.32 3.52
CA GLN A 117 16.30 0.57 4.71
C GLN A 117 15.52 -0.68 5.07
N ILE A 118 15.32 -0.91 6.36
CA ILE A 118 14.58 -2.06 6.88
C ILE A 118 13.65 -1.59 8.00
N GLY A 119 12.44 -2.12 8.00
CA GLY A 119 11.42 -1.80 8.98
C GLY A 119 10.44 -2.92 9.19
N THR A 120 9.52 -2.67 10.10
CA THR A 120 8.36 -3.53 10.37
C THR A 120 7.10 -2.70 10.38
N PHE A 121 5.97 -3.32 10.06
CA PHE A 121 4.68 -2.68 10.09
C PHE A 121 3.63 -3.65 10.66
N PRO A 122 3.69 -3.94 11.98
CA PRO A 122 2.64 -4.72 12.63
C PRO A 122 1.29 -4.01 12.50
N ILE A 123 0.29 -4.82 12.13
CA ILE A 123 -1.09 -4.40 11.89
C ILE A 123 -2.03 -5.27 12.73
N VAL A 124 -3.00 -4.63 13.36
CA VAL A 124 -4.10 -5.31 14.07
C VAL A 124 -5.41 -4.97 13.36
N GLU A 125 -6.10 -5.99 12.89
CA GLU A 125 -7.46 -5.89 12.38
C GLU A 125 -8.46 -6.21 13.49
N ILE A 126 -9.32 -5.25 13.82
CA ILE A 126 -10.28 -5.34 14.91
C ILE A 126 -11.69 -5.44 14.32
N PRO A 127 -12.47 -6.49 14.63
CA PRO A 127 -13.85 -6.62 14.20
C PRO A 127 -14.70 -5.59 14.97
N THR A 128 -15.00 -4.47 14.35
CA THR A 128 -15.71 -3.34 14.98
C THR A 128 -17.22 -3.52 14.99
N ILE A 129 -17.74 -4.40 14.15
CA ILE A 129 -19.15 -4.78 14.12
C ILE A 129 -19.25 -6.29 14.24
N ARG A 130 -20.22 -6.75 15.04
CA ARG A 130 -20.51 -8.18 15.23
C ARG A 130 -21.14 -8.84 13.99
N ASN A 131 -21.21 -8.13 12.87
CA ASN A 131 -21.71 -8.68 11.64
C ASN A 131 -20.63 -9.52 10.97
N THR A 132 -20.84 -10.83 10.94
CA THR A 132 -19.90 -11.81 10.36
C THR A 132 -19.96 -11.88 8.84
N GLU A 133 -20.72 -11.01 8.17
CA GLU A 133 -20.80 -10.97 6.69
C GLU A 133 -19.48 -10.50 6.06
N PHE A 134 -18.75 -9.60 6.74
CA PHE A 134 -17.46 -9.07 6.27
C PHE A 134 -16.35 -9.38 7.27
N GLY A 135 -16.03 -10.67 7.42
CA GLY A 135 -14.94 -11.14 8.25
C GLY A 135 -15.33 -12.31 9.16
N ASN A 136 -14.39 -12.80 9.96
CA ASN A 136 -14.58 -13.95 10.83
C ASN A 136 -14.96 -13.58 12.29
N GLY A 137 -15.10 -12.28 12.58
CA GLY A 137 -15.42 -11.77 13.92
C GLY A 137 -14.30 -11.89 14.96
N GLN A 138 -13.07 -12.21 14.54
CA GLN A 138 -11.90 -12.38 15.41
C GLN A 138 -10.86 -11.30 15.11
N THR A 139 -10.19 -10.81 16.15
CA THR A 139 -9.03 -9.90 15.95
C THR A 139 -7.89 -10.66 15.29
N GLN A 140 -7.32 -10.07 14.24
CA GLN A 140 -6.19 -10.62 13.50
C GLN A 140 -4.95 -9.75 13.73
N LEU A 141 -3.76 -10.35 13.58
CA LEU A 141 -2.48 -9.66 13.75
C LEU A 141 -1.53 -10.04 12.63
N PHE A 142 -1.01 -9.05 11.93
CA PHE A 142 0.05 -9.19 10.95
C PHE A 142 1.38 -8.70 11.50
N ILE A 143 2.44 -9.46 11.31
CA ILE A 143 3.80 -9.10 11.74
C ILE A 143 4.75 -9.28 10.56
N PRO A 144 5.06 -8.23 9.80
CA PRO A 144 5.98 -8.26 8.67
C PRO A 144 7.37 -7.72 9.00
N VAL A 145 8.31 -8.01 8.09
CA VAL A 145 9.56 -7.29 7.93
C VAL A 145 9.70 -6.91 6.46
N TRP A 146 9.97 -5.64 6.22
CA TRP A 146 10.11 -5.04 4.90
C TRP A 146 11.51 -4.47 4.70
N ALA A 147 12.02 -4.55 3.48
CA ALA A 147 13.27 -3.95 3.06
C ALA A 147 13.08 -3.17 1.77
N GLN A 148 13.73 -2.01 1.62
CA GLN A 148 13.67 -1.16 0.44
C GLN A 148 15.05 -0.64 0.08
N LYS A 149 15.29 -0.50 -1.22
CA LYS A 149 16.49 0.13 -1.75
C LYS A 149 16.18 0.96 -2.98
N SER A 150 16.77 2.16 -3.04
CA SER A 150 16.62 3.08 -4.17
C SER A 150 17.95 3.34 -4.86
N TRP A 151 17.91 3.45 -6.21
CA TRP A 151 19.03 3.83 -7.07
C TRP A 151 18.56 4.87 -8.08
N GLY A 152 18.63 6.13 -7.68
CA GLY A 152 18.15 7.26 -8.49
C GLY A 152 16.63 7.16 -8.72
N LYS A 153 16.21 6.82 -9.93
CA LYS A 153 14.80 6.69 -10.31
C LYS A 153 14.20 5.31 -10.09
N LEU A 154 15.02 4.33 -9.77
CA LEU A 154 14.59 2.97 -9.51
C LEU A 154 14.48 2.74 -8.02
N THR A 155 13.33 2.30 -7.55
CA THR A 155 13.10 1.84 -6.18
C THR A 155 12.57 0.41 -6.21
N THR A 156 13.04 -0.42 -5.29
CA THR A 156 12.51 -1.76 -5.10
C THR A 156 12.34 -2.04 -3.63
N TYR A 157 11.27 -2.73 -3.29
CA TYR A 157 10.99 -3.13 -1.91
C TYR A 157 10.26 -4.47 -1.86
N GLY A 158 10.33 -5.09 -0.71
CA GLY A 158 9.67 -6.37 -0.49
C GLY A 158 10.03 -6.94 0.86
N GLY A 159 9.44 -8.10 1.13
CA GLY A 159 9.64 -8.78 2.39
C GLY A 159 8.64 -9.88 2.63
N ALA A 160 8.42 -10.20 3.89
CA ALA A 160 7.47 -11.23 4.29
C ALA A 160 6.86 -10.90 5.66
N GLY A 161 5.66 -11.38 5.88
CA GLY A 161 4.95 -11.25 7.15
C GLY A 161 4.09 -12.45 7.44
N TYR A 162 3.75 -12.61 8.70
CA TYR A 162 2.94 -13.71 9.18
C TYR A 162 1.64 -13.17 9.82
N TRP A 163 0.51 -13.68 9.32
CA TRP A 163 -0.80 -13.40 9.85
C TRP A 163 -1.18 -14.43 10.90
N ILE A 164 -1.51 -13.96 12.10
CA ILE A 164 -2.22 -14.71 13.12
C ILE A 164 -3.70 -14.46 12.87
N ASN A 165 -4.40 -15.49 12.38
CA ASN A 165 -5.78 -15.44 11.90
C ASN A 165 -6.65 -16.45 12.66
N PRO A 166 -7.05 -16.15 13.89
CA PRO A 166 -7.82 -17.05 14.71
C PRO A 166 -9.24 -17.25 14.16
N GLY A 167 -9.85 -18.38 14.51
CA GLY A 167 -11.22 -18.70 14.10
C GLY A 167 -11.35 -20.15 13.62
N ILE A 168 -12.59 -20.63 13.59
CA ILE A 168 -12.89 -21.96 13.10
C ILE A 168 -12.68 -22.00 11.59
N ASN A 169 -11.95 -23.01 11.10
CA ASN A 169 -11.57 -23.17 9.69
C ASN A 169 -10.63 -22.08 9.13
N ASN A 170 -10.05 -21.25 9.95
CA ASN A 170 -9.00 -20.33 9.52
C ASN A 170 -7.61 -20.95 9.70
N ASN A 171 -6.66 -20.53 8.87
CA ASN A 171 -5.24 -20.80 9.04
C ASN A 171 -4.51 -19.51 9.36
N ASN A 172 -3.49 -19.60 10.18
CA ASN A 172 -2.44 -18.59 10.16
C ASN A 172 -1.70 -18.72 8.81
N TRP A 173 -1.29 -17.61 8.20
CA TRP A 173 -0.75 -17.64 6.86
C TRP A 173 0.44 -16.71 6.68
N LEU A 174 1.30 -17.08 5.75
CA LEU A 174 2.46 -16.32 5.34
C LEU A 174 2.09 -15.45 4.14
N PHE A 175 2.48 -14.19 4.17
CA PHE A 175 2.52 -13.30 3.01
C PHE A 175 3.97 -12.98 2.66
N THR A 176 4.30 -12.93 1.37
CA THR A 176 5.55 -12.38 0.85
C THR A 176 5.31 -11.70 -0.48
N GLY A 177 6.00 -10.60 -0.72
CA GLY A 177 5.87 -9.86 -1.96
C GLY A 177 7.15 -9.10 -2.29
N TRP A 178 7.28 -8.78 -3.57
CA TRP A 178 8.37 -7.98 -4.09
C TRP A 178 7.84 -7.02 -5.16
N GLU A 179 8.20 -5.76 -5.03
CA GLU A 179 7.79 -4.68 -5.91
C GLU A 179 9.02 -3.99 -6.51
N VAL A 180 8.86 -3.50 -7.74
CA VAL A 180 9.84 -2.66 -8.45
C VAL A 180 9.10 -1.51 -9.09
N GLN A 181 9.52 -0.27 -8.82
CA GLN A 181 8.96 0.94 -9.41
C GLN A 181 10.04 1.84 -10.02
N TYR A 182 9.62 2.61 -11.01
CA TYR A 182 10.48 3.53 -11.72
C TYR A 182 9.82 4.88 -11.95
N ASP A 183 10.54 5.96 -11.61
CA ASP A 183 10.11 7.33 -11.83
C ASP A 183 10.39 7.75 -13.29
N PHE A 184 9.43 7.53 -14.18
CA PHE A 184 9.56 7.89 -15.59
C PHE A 184 9.71 9.41 -15.75
N THR A 185 8.92 10.16 -15.02
CA THR A 185 8.94 11.62 -14.96
C THR A 185 8.70 12.07 -13.50
N PRO A 186 8.87 13.36 -13.16
CA PRO A 186 8.47 13.88 -11.86
C PRO A 186 6.96 13.76 -11.56
N VAL A 187 6.15 13.42 -12.58
CA VAL A 187 4.70 13.31 -12.47
C VAL A 187 4.24 11.86 -12.47
N ILE A 188 4.98 10.95 -13.10
CA ILE A 188 4.53 9.57 -13.34
C ILE A 188 5.56 8.59 -12.78
N THR A 189 5.14 7.79 -11.82
CA THR A 189 5.84 6.60 -11.34
C THR A 189 5.01 5.37 -11.72
N LEU A 190 5.64 4.36 -12.32
CA LEU A 190 5.02 3.08 -12.63
C LEU A 190 5.83 1.95 -12.04
N GLY A 191 5.14 0.90 -11.63
CA GLY A 191 5.74 -0.26 -11.00
C GLY A 191 4.90 -1.50 -11.14
N GLY A 192 5.38 -2.56 -10.51
CA GLY A 192 4.67 -3.83 -10.45
C GLY A 192 5.21 -4.71 -9.35
N GLU A 193 4.32 -5.48 -8.77
CA GLU A 193 4.62 -6.44 -7.72
C GLU A 193 4.31 -7.88 -8.15
N LEU A 194 5.02 -8.80 -7.57
CA LEU A 194 4.67 -10.21 -7.51
C LEU A 194 4.53 -10.61 -6.05
N TYR A 195 3.42 -11.22 -5.68
CA TYR A 195 3.18 -11.64 -4.31
C TYR A 195 2.67 -13.08 -4.22
N TYR A 196 2.90 -13.65 -3.05
CA TYR A 196 2.46 -14.99 -2.68
C TYR A 196 1.89 -14.98 -1.26
N HIS A 197 0.84 -15.74 -1.04
CA HIS A 197 0.42 -16.10 0.31
C HIS A 197 0.00 -17.57 0.40
N THR A 198 0.24 -18.17 1.57
CA THR A 198 -0.26 -19.50 1.91
C THR A 198 -1.78 -19.43 2.16
N PRO A 199 -2.48 -20.58 2.17
CA PRO A 199 -3.92 -20.61 2.46
C PRO A 199 -4.27 -19.97 3.79
N ASP A 200 -5.19 -19.02 3.78
CA ASP A 200 -5.76 -18.31 4.93
C ASP A 200 -6.97 -19.03 5.55
N VAL A 201 -7.58 -19.94 4.80
CA VAL A 201 -8.72 -20.77 5.19
C VAL A 201 -8.37 -22.25 4.97
N VAL A 202 -8.85 -23.12 5.85
CA VAL A 202 -8.65 -24.58 5.75
C VAL A 202 -9.29 -25.10 4.46
N GLY A 203 -8.50 -25.81 3.66
CA GLY A 203 -8.93 -26.37 2.38
C GLY A 203 -8.92 -25.38 1.20
N SER A 204 -8.53 -24.14 1.41
CA SER A 204 -8.23 -23.21 0.31
C SER A 204 -6.81 -23.46 -0.26
N GLU A 205 -6.53 -22.84 -1.39
CA GLU A 205 -5.26 -22.95 -2.10
C GLU A 205 -4.40 -21.71 -1.84
N SER A 206 -3.07 -21.87 -1.99
CA SER A 206 -2.15 -20.74 -1.97
C SER A 206 -2.39 -19.82 -3.17
N THR A 207 -2.01 -18.57 -3.04
CA THR A 207 -2.11 -17.57 -4.11
C THR A 207 -0.73 -17.14 -4.58
N VAL A 208 -0.54 -17.06 -5.89
CA VAL A 208 0.50 -16.27 -6.55
C VAL A 208 -0.19 -15.32 -7.49
N ALA A 209 0.08 -14.03 -7.36
CA ALA A 209 -0.53 -13.02 -8.21
C ALA A 209 0.43 -11.83 -8.42
N PHE A 210 0.09 -11.00 -9.40
CA PHE A 210 0.83 -9.76 -9.69
C PHE A 210 -0.11 -8.58 -9.74
N ASN A 211 0.41 -7.39 -9.50
CA ASN A 211 -0.22 -6.12 -9.83
C ASN A 211 0.74 -5.25 -10.65
N LEU A 212 0.19 -4.48 -11.56
CA LEU A 212 0.87 -3.41 -12.28
C LEU A 212 0.14 -2.11 -11.96
N GLY A 213 0.88 -1.05 -11.68
CA GLY A 213 0.26 0.19 -11.25
C GLY A 213 1.27 1.31 -11.07
N GLY A 214 0.94 2.26 -10.20
CA GLY A 214 1.79 3.38 -9.89
C GLY A 214 1.03 4.60 -9.43
N SER A 215 1.63 5.76 -9.65
CA SER A 215 1.08 7.05 -9.23
C SER A 215 1.22 8.14 -10.27
N ILE A 216 0.28 9.09 -10.23
CA ILE A 216 0.31 10.34 -10.97
C ILE A 216 0.29 11.48 -9.97
N ASN A 217 1.37 12.25 -9.90
CA ASN A 217 1.51 13.41 -9.02
C ASN A 217 0.77 14.61 -9.62
N ALA A 218 -0.48 14.84 -9.23
CA ALA A 218 -1.32 15.95 -9.68
C ALA A 218 -0.93 17.30 -9.02
N GLY A 219 0.12 17.33 -8.23
CA GLY A 219 0.68 18.47 -7.52
C GLY A 219 1.61 18.03 -6.40
N LYS A 220 2.02 18.96 -5.54
CA LYS A 220 2.93 18.63 -4.43
C LYS A 220 2.26 17.82 -3.32
N LYS A 221 0.94 17.87 -3.23
CA LYS A 221 0.16 17.30 -2.12
C LYS A 221 -0.90 16.31 -2.56
N PHE A 222 -1.21 16.23 -3.86
CA PHE A 222 -2.24 15.36 -4.41
C PHE A 222 -1.66 14.38 -5.38
N HIS A 223 -2.01 13.11 -5.16
CA HIS A 223 -1.55 11.99 -5.98
C HIS A 223 -2.74 11.09 -6.31
N ILE A 224 -2.81 10.64 -7.54
CA ILE A 224 -3.70 9.58 -7.98
C ILE A 224 -2.87 8.31 -7.98
N ILE A 225 -3.31 7.30 -7.25
CA ILE A 225 -2.63 6.01 -7.16
C ILE A 225 -3.54 4.91 -7.71
N PHE A 226 -2.97 3.98 -8.44
CA PHE A 226 -3.76 2.95 -9.11
C PHE A 226 -2.96 1.67 -9.34
N SER A 227 -3.65 0.54 -9.31
CA SER A 227 -3.11 -0.73 -9.79
C SER A 227 -4.21 -1.63 -10.36
N ALA A 228 -3.79 -2.59 -11.16
CA ALA A 228 -4.60 -3.71 -11.59
C ALA A 228 -3.74 -4.97 -11.66
N GLY A 229 -4.31 -6.10 -11.31
CA GLY A 229 -3.57 -7.35 -11.24
C GLY A 229 -4.42 -8.57 -11.47
N HIS A 230 -3.74 -9.72 -11.51
CA HIS A 230 -4.39 -11.00 -11.77
C HIS A 230 -3.65 -12.13 -11.04
N SER A 231 -4.40 -13.16 -10.66
CA SER A 231 -3.83 -14.40 -10.14
C SER A 231 -3.07 -15.16 -11.23
N LEU A 232 -1.95 -15.75 -10.89
CA LEU A 232 -1.12 -16.56 -11.80
C LEU A 232 -1.39 -18.07 -11.65
N VAL A 233 -1.86 -18.49 -10.48
CA VAL A 233 -2.12 -19.90 -10.15
C VAL A 233 -3.45 -20.03 -9.43
N ASN A 234 -4.02 -21.26 -9.48
CA ASN A 234 -5.24 -21.66 -8.77
C ASN A 234 -6.49 -20.89 -9.26
N LYS A 235 -7.40 -20.52 -8.38
CA LYS A 235 -8.65 -19.86 -8.76
C LYS A 235 -8.41 -18.48 -9.36
N PRO A 236 -8.93 -18.20 -10.58
CA PRO A 236 -8.68 -16.91 -11.21
C PRO A 236 -9.42 -15.78 -10.49
N PHE A 237 -8.70 -14.66 -10.32
CA PHE A 237 -9.28 -13.39 -9.90
C PHE A 237 -8.51 -12.22 -10.53
N THR A 238 -9.19 -11.10 -10.65
CA THR A 238 -8.59 -9.81 -11.04
C THR A 238 -8.77 -8.84 -9.90
N THR A 239 -7.73 -8.07 -9.58
CA THR A 239 -7.78 -6.99 -8.58
C THR A 239 -7.66 -5.63 -9.25
N THR A 240 -8.26 -4.62 -8.66
CA THR A 240 -8.02 -3.22 -9.01
C THR A 240 -7.96 -2.37 -7.75
N TYR A 241 -7.09 -1.37 -7.78
CA TYR A 241 -7.00 -0.31 -6.79
C TYR A 241 -7.04 1.04 -7.51
N VAL A 242 -7.87 1.96 -7.05
CA VAL A 242 -7.84 3.37 -7.47
C VAL A 242 -8.04 4.23 -6.23
N GLY A 243 -7.13 5.15 -5.99
CA GLY A 243 -7.18 6.00 -4.82
C GLY A 243 -6.65 7.42 -5.07
N LEU A 244 -7.05 8.30 -4.17
CA LEU A 244 -6.51 9.65 -4.02
C LEU A 244 -5.71 9.69 -2.73
N LEU A 245 -4.46 10.13 -2.84
CA LEU A 245 -3.58 10.40 -1.71
C LEU A 245 -3.39 11.90 -1.56
N TRP A 246 -3.55 12.38 -0.36
CA TRP A 246 -3.30 13.76 0.03
C TRP A 246 -2.28 13.83 1.17
N THR A 247 -1.16 14.53 0.95
CA THR A 247 -0.06 14.71 1.92
C THR A 247 -0.07 16.12 2.51
N ILE A 248 0.08 16.24 3.82
CA ILE A 248 0.12 17.55 4.52
C ILE A 248 1.30 17.59 5.49
#